data_f6bb45e7210893d06ab0659fbeb12b12
#
_entry.id   f6bb45e7210893d06ab0659fbeb12b12
#
_cell.length_a   1.000
_cell.length_b   1.000
_cell.length_c   1.000
_cell.angle_alpha   90.00
_cell.angle_beta   90.00
_cell.angle_gamma   90.00
#
_symmetry.space_group_name_H-M   'P 1'
#
loop_
_entity.id
_entity.type
_entity.pdbx_description
1 polymer ?
#
loop_
_entity_poly.entity_id
_entity_poly.type
_entity_poly.pdbx_seq_one_letter_code
_entity_poly.pdbx_strand_id
1 'polypeptide(L)'
;MVSQLWDERKFGGENPSYQVMQIVREKIGPMLALELKYGQEVAKVLGPGIAQQNSVSSAMLAVPVAREAQLYSFGCTGDPEQSTDDLPFMTTGSGQSLADPFLAFLRAVFWKQRHPTTGDGIFAAYWALRHAIRTNIGGVSDPIQMMTLQKDERGNFHVKELDSAELEETKQAVDAAEEHLSRFDFEQAESAPPSQPAD
;
A
#
# COMPACT_ATOMS: atom_id res chain seq x y z
N MET A 1 14.23 15.99 0.58
CA MET A 1 15.34 15.12 1.05
C MET A 1 15.47 13.85 0.19
N VAL A 2 14.45 13.01 0.06
CA VAL A 2 14.49 11.80 -0.83
C VAL A 2 14.69 12.23 -2.29
N SER A 3 14.03 13.27 -2.77
CA SER A 3 14.20 13.83 -4.10
C SER A 3 15.64 14.29 -4.39
N GLN A 4 16.33 14.93 -3.44
CA GLN A 4 17.72 15.34 -3.61
C GLN A 4 18.68 14.15 -3.71
N LEU A 5 18.46 13.09 -2.92
CA LEU A 5 19.26 11.86 -3.00
C LEU A 5 19.03 11.12 -4.30
N TRP A 6 17.82 11.23 -4.85
CA TRP A 6 17.44 10.67 -6.13
C TRP A 6 18.17 11.37 -7.30
N ASP A 7 18.18 12.72 -7.29
CA ASP A 7 18.86 13.53 -8.30
C ASP A 7 20.39 13.30 -8.31
N GLU A 8 20.97 12.94 -7.17
CA GLU A 8 22.38 12.60 -7.05
C GLU A 8 22.75 11.18 -7.56
N ARG A 9 21.79 10.40 -8.08
CA ARG A 9 21.96 9.04 -8.61
C ARG A 9 22.72 8.09 -7.67
N LYS A 10 22.53 8.24 -6.37
CA LYS A 10 23.23 7.44 -5.36
C LYS A 10 22.73 5.99 -5.22
N PHE A 11 21.69 5.62 -5.98
CA PHE A 11 21.08 4.28 -5.94
C PHE A 11 21.53 3.37 -7.07
N GLY A 12 22.79 3.48 -7.50
CA GLY A 12 23.37 2.65 -8.53
C GLY A 12 24.49 1.76 -7.98
N GLY A 13 24.26 0.48 -7.80
CA GLY A 13 25.26 -0.45 -7.30
C GLY A 13 24.78 -1.91 -7.38
N GLU A 14 25.54 -2.83 -6.81
CA GLU A 14 25.22 -4.27 -6.84
C GLU A 14 23.92 -4.63 -6.10
N ASN A 15 23.49 -3.82 -5.13
CA ASN A 15 22.23 -4.01 -4.41
C ASN A 15 21.54 -2.67 -4.14
N PRO A 16 20.87 -2.07 -5.13
CA PRO A 16 20.26 -0.76 -5.00
C PRO A 16 19.11 -0.73 -3.97
N SER A 17 18.36 -1.81 -3.82
CA SER A 17 17.31 -1.91 -2.80
C SER A 17 17.88 -1.79 -1.39
N TYR A 18 18.98 -2.46 -1.10
CA TYR A 18 19.65 -2.37 0.18
C TYR A 18 20.19 -0.95 0.46
N GLN A 19 20.70 -0.27 -0.57
CA GLN A 19 21.15 1.11 -0.44
C GLN A 19 20.01 2.07 -0.10
N VAL A 20 18.84 1.93 -0.75
CA VAL A 20 17.64 2.71 -0.42
C VAL A 20 17.27 2.48 1.04
N MET A 21 17.20 1.23 1.48
CA MET A 21 16.87 0.88 2.86
C MET A 21 17.84 1.49 3.86
N GLN A 22 19.15 1.42 3.61
CA GLN A 22 20.18 2.01 4.45
C GLN A 22 20.03 3.52 4.57
N ILE A 23 19.86 4.23 3.45
CA ILE A 23 19.73 5.69 3.43
C ILE A 23 18.45 6.12 4.16
N VAL A 24 17.34 5.44 3.92
CA VAL A 24 16.08 5.75 4.62
C VAL A 24 16.24 5.51 6.12
N ARG A 25 16.84 4.38 6.51
CA ARG A 25 17.13 4.07 7.91
C ARG A 25 18.02 5.13 8.57
N GLU A 26 19.09 5.55 7.91
CA GLU A 26 19.99 6.60 8.43
C GLU A 26 19.28 7.94 8.61
N LYS A 27 18.32 8.28 7.76
CA LYS A 27 17.62 9.58 7.81
C LYS A 27 16.38 9.55 8.71
N ILE A 28 15.62 8.48 8.68
CA ILE A 28 14.38 8.33 9.45
C ILE A 28 14.68 7.75 10.85
N GLY A 29 15.67 6.88 10.98
CA GLY A 29 16.02 6.21 12.23
C GLY A 29 16.15 7.14 13.44
N PRO A 30 16.86 8.28 13.35
CA PRO A 30 16.94 9.23 14.48
C PRO A 30 15.60 9.82 14.89
N MET A 31 14.69 10.06 13.92
CA MET A 31 13.33 10.56 14.20
C MET A 31 12.50 9.50 14.91
N LEU A 32 12.54 8.25 14.42
CA LEU A 32 11.84 7.13 15.04
C LEU A 32 12.37 6.86 16.46
N ALA A 33 13.68 6.94 16.67
CA ALA A 33 14.28 6.77 17.99
C ALA A 33 13.83 7.87 18.97
N LEU A 34 13.67 9.11 18.48
CA LEU A 34 13.14 10.21 19.28
C LEU A 34 11.68 9.98 19.67
N GLU A 35 10.84 9.57 18.72
CA GLU A 35 9.43 9.25 18.95
C GLU A 35 9.28 8.09 19.93
N LEU A 36 10.08 7.04 19.77
CA LEU A 36 10.08 5.90 20.68
C LEU A 36 10.46 6.31 22.10
N LYS A 37 11.50 7.14 22.24
CA LYS A 37 11.92 7.69 23.55
C LYS A 37 10.81 8.54 24.15
N TYR A 38 10.18 9.42 23.40
CA TYR A 38 9.05 10.22 23.86
C TYR A 38 7.89 9.34 24.31
N GLY A 39 7.52 8.33 23.53
CA GLY A 39 6.48 7.37 23.89
C GLY A 39 6.78 6.63 25.19
N GLN A 40 8.05 6.24 25.42
CA GLN A 40 8.48 5.62 26.68
C GLN A 40 8.34 6.57 27.88
N GLU A 41 8.67 7.85 27.73
CA GLU A 41 8.50 8.83 28.81
C GLU A 41 7.00 9.08 29.11
N VAL A 42 6.16 9.17 28.07
CA VAL A 42 4.70 9.27 28.23
C VAL A 42 4.14 8.04 28.94
N ALA A 43 4.63 6.84 28.62
CA ALA A 43 4.22 5.59 29.26
C ALA A 43 4.48 5.55 30.75
N LYS A 44 5.59 6.14 31.20
CA LYS A 44 5.94 6.25 32.62
C LYS A 44 4.95 7.08 33.40
N VAL A 45 4.34 8.10 32.76
CA VAL A 45 3.43 9.05 33.41
C VAL A 45 1.98 8.59 33.31
N LEU A 46 1.55 8.14 32.14
CA LEU A 46 0.14 7.85 31.82
C LEU A 46 -0.19 6.36 31.77
N GLY A 47 0.80 5.51 31.92
CA GLY A 47 0.65 4.05 31.84
C GLY A 47 0.91 3.48 30.43
N PRO A 48 1.25 2.19 30.35
CA PRO A 48 1.74 1.57 29.11
C PRO A 48 0.70 1.51 27.97
N GLY A 49 -0.60 1.48 28.29
CA GLY A 49 -1.67 1.41 27.28
C GLY A 49 -1.80 2.67 26.42
N ILE A 50 -1.49 3.84 26.98
CA ILE A 50 -1.58 5.12 26.25
C ILE A 50 -0.34 5.35 25.38
N ALA A 51 0.81 4.89 25.83
CA ALA A 51 2.05 5.01 25.07
C ALA A 51 2.05 4.22 23.79
N GLN A 52 1.40 3.06 23.77
CA GLN A 52 1.29 2.22 22.58
C GLN A 52 0.46 2.87 21.47
N GLN A 53 -0.49 3.74 21.82
CA GLN A 53 -1.32 4.44 20.84
C GLN A 53 -0.63 5.65 20.18
N ASN A 54 0.37 6.24 20.83
CA ASN A 54 0.94 7.52 20.41
C ASN A 54 2.40 7.45 19.91
N SER A 55 3.03 6.27 19.93
CA SER A 55 4.49 6.21 19.76
C SER A 55 5.00 5.54 18.50
N VAL A 56 4.12 5.21 17.55
CA VAL A 56 4.56 4.44 16.39
C VAL A 56 4.23 5.17 15.10
N SER A 57 5.24 5.83 14.55
CA SER A 57 5.19 6.30 13.16
C SER A 57 5.62 5.16 12.25
N SER A 58 4.78 4.83 11.28
CA SER A 58 5.15 4.00 10.14
C SER A 58 5.17 4.86 8.88
N ALA A 59 5.98 4.50 7.92
CA ALA A 59 6.07 5.20 6.65
C ALA A 59 6.07 4.22 5.49
N MET A 60 5.43 4.60 4.38
CA MET A 60 5.58 3.90 3.11
C MET A 60 6.32 4.78 2.12
N LEU A 61 7.12 4.15 1.27
CA LEU A 61 7.91 4.81 0.27
C LEU A 61 7.83 4.04 -1.05
N ALA A 62 7.28 4.67 -2.09
CA ALA A 62 7.33 4.18 -3.45
C ALA A 62 8.43 4.91 -4.21
N VAL A 63 9.41 4.17 -4.72
CA VAL A 63 10.58 4.74 -5.41
C VAL A 63 11.00 3.87 -6.58
N PRO A 64 11.59 4.46 -7.63
CA PRO A 64 12.23 3.70 -8.68
C PRO A 64 13.59 3.18 -8.20
N VAL A 65 13.81 1.88 -8.28
CA VAL A 65 15.07 1.21 -7.93
C VAL A 65 15.42 0.24 -9.06
N ALA A 66 16.64 0.28 -9.56
CA ALA A 66 17.11 -0.60 -10.65
C ALA A 66 16.16 -0.63 -11.87
N ARG A 67 15.54 0.50 -12.21
CA ARG A 67 14.57 0.68 -13.31
C ARG A 67 13.19 0.05 -13.06
N GLU A 68 12.86 -0.29 -11.84
CA GLU A 68 11.54 -0.80 -11.44
C GLU A 68 10.97 0.06 -10.32
N ALA A 69 9.63 0.20 -10.29
CA ALA A 69 8.95 0.82 -9.16
C ALA A 69 8.92 -0.18 -8.00
N GLN A 70 9.45 0.23 -6.85
CA GLN A 70 9.46 -0.61 -5.65
C GLN A 70 8.76 0.10 -4.50
N LEU A 71 8.11 -0.68 -3.66
CA LEU A 71 7.39 -0.21 -2.48
C LEU A 71 8.07 -0.75 -1.23
N TYR A 72 8.34 0.14 -0.29
CA TYR A 72 8.92 -0.17 1.02
C TYR A 72 7.99 0.31 2.14
N SER A 73 7.92 -0.45 3.20
CA SER A 73 7.32 -0.06 4.47
C SER A 73 8.38 0.00 5.56
N PHE A 74 8.26 0.98 6.44
CA PHE A 74 9.14 1.17 7.59
C PHE A 74 8.26 1.22 8.83
N GLY A 75 8.40 0.22 9.67
CA GLY A 75 7.74 0.16 10.98
C GLY A 75 8.45 1.04 12.02
N CYS A 76 7.94 1.00 13.24
CA CYS A 76 8.48 1.77 14.38
C CYS A 76 9.94 1.42 14.74
N THR A 77 10.42 0.25 14.38
CA THR A 77 11.82 -0.16 14.55
C THR A 77 12.75 0.43 13.50
N GLY A 78 12.18 1.00 12.43
CA GLY A 78 12.92 1.48 11.27
C GLY A 78 13.44 0.37 10.37
N ASP A 79 13.08 -0.88 10.64
CA ASP A 79 13.42 -2.00 9.76
C ASP A 79 12.54 -1.95 8.52
N PRO A 80 13.15 -1.95 7.32
CA PRO A 80 12.42 -1.88 6.08
C PRO A 80 11.89 -3.25 5.66
N GLU A 81 10.65 -3.25 5.20
CA GLU A 81 10.05 -4.34 4.45
C GLU A 81 9.85 -3.90 3.00
N GLN A 82 10.11 -4.79 2.06
CA GLN A 82 9.90 -4.54 0.63
C GLN A 82 8.73 -5.37 0.13
N SER A 83 7.90 -4.80 -0.73
CA SER A 83 6.90 -5.58 -1.46
C SER A 83 7.57 -6.60 -2.38
N THR A 84 6.94 -7.75 -2.56
CA THR A 84 7.41 -8.84 -3.41
C THR A 84 6.36 -9.17 -4.46
N ASP A 85 6.71 -9.98 -5.46
CA ASP A 85 5.75 -10.48 -6.44
C ASP A 85 4.64 -11.31 -5.77
N ASP A 86 4.98 -12.01 -4.69
CA ASP A 86 4.02 -12.77 -3.91
C ASP A 86 3.14 -11.89 -3.04
N LEU A 87 3.62 -10.71 -2.61
CA LEU A 87 2.89 -9.71 -1.85
C LEU A 87 3.11 -8.32 -2.46
N PRO A 88 2.41 -7.99 -3.58
CA PRO A 88 2.65 -6.77 -4.33
C PRO A 88 1.98 -5.52 -3.75
N PHE A 89 1.54 -5.57 -2.51
CA PHE A 89 0.92 -4.45 -1.80
C PHE A 89 1.41 -4.35 -0.37
N MET A 90 1.26 -3.19 0.21
CA MET A 90 1.53 -2.88 1.61
C MET A 90 0.51 -1.87 2.08
N THR A 91 0.17 -1.90 3.35
CA THR A 91 -0.67 -0.90 3.98
C THR A 91 -0.05 -0.40 5.29
N THR A 92 -0.45 0.77 5.73
CA THR A 92 -0.01 1.33 7.01
C THR A 92 -1.07 2.27 7.57
N GLY A 93 -1.02 2.52 8.87
CA GLY A 93 -1.93 3.41 9.56
C GLY A 93 -3.14 2.68 10.18
N SER A 94 -4.11 3.45 10.67
CA SER A 94 -5.26 2.94 11.43
C SER A 94 -6.19 2.01 10.65
N GLY A 95 -6.20 2.09 9.32
CA GLY A 95 -6.99 1.23 8.44
C GLY A 95 -6.31 -0.07 8.04
N GLN A 96 -5.05 -0.30 8.42
CA GLN A 96 -4.25 -1.45 7.97
C GLN A 96 -4.93 -2.79 8.23
N SER A 97 -5.49 -2.99 9.42
CA SER A 97 -6.15 -4.25 9.80
C SER A 97 -7.36 -4.62 8.94
N LEU A 98 -7.94 -3.65 8.23
CA LEU A 98 -9.03 -3.84 7.30
C LEU A 98 -8.53 -3.94 5.84
N ALA A 99 -7.56 -3.11 5.49
CA ALA A 99 -7.06 -3.01 4.12
C ALA A 99 -6.20 -4.21 3.71
N ASP A 100 -5.33 -4.73 4.57
CA ASP A 100 -4.46 -5.88 4.26
C ASP A 100 -5.25 -7.14 3.89
N PRO A 101 -6.20 -7.65 4.71
CA PRO A 101 -6.95 -8.83 4.35
C PRO A 101 -7.84 -8.60 3.12
N PHE A 102 -8.34 -7.38 2.93
CA PHE A 102 -9.17 -7.09 1.76
C PHE A 102 -8.33 -7.03 0.47
N LEU A 103 -7.14 -6.46 0.47
CA LEU A 103 -6.21 -6.51 -0.66
C LEU A 103 -5.76 -7.92 -0.98
N ALA A 104 -5.51 -8.74 0.04
CA ALA A 104 -5.20 -10.16 -0.15
C ALA A 104 -6.37 -10.92 -0.81
N PHE A 105 -7.61 -10.63 -0.42
CA PHE A 105 -8.80 -11.16 -1.06
C PHE A 105 -8.91 -10.71 -2.53
N LEU A 106 -8.77 -9.42 -2.81
CA LEU A 106 -8.82 -8.89 -4.19
C LEU A 106 -7.76 -9.54 -5.07
N ARG A 107 -6.54 -9.70 -4.54
CA ARG A 107 -5.46 -10.41 -5.24
C ARG A 107 -5.85 -11.85 -5.58
N ALA A 108 -6.37 -12.58 -4.63
CA ALA A 108 -6.76 -13.96 -4.83
C ALA A 108 -7.89 -14.13 -5.86
N VAL A 109 -8.79 -13.14 -5.96
CA VAL A 109 -9.93 -13.17 -6.89
C VAL A 109 -9.53 -12.70 -8.29
N PHE A 110 -8.85 -11.55 -8.41
CA PHE A 110 -8.66 -10.88 -9.69
C PHE A 110 -7.30 -11.15 -10.34
N TRP A 111 -6.25 -11.44 -9.54
CA TRP A 111 -4.88 -11.54 -10.06
C TRP A 111 -4.18 -12.85 -9.70
N LYS A 112 -4.94 -13.90 -9.47
CA LYS A 112 -4.40 -15.22 -9.09
C LYS A 112 -3.34 -15.74 -10.08
N GLN A 113 -3.49 -15.45 -11.36
CA GLN A 113 -2.69 -16.01 -12.46
C GLN A 113 -1.94 -14.96 -13.30
N ARG A 114 -1.97 -13.69 -12.91
CA ARG A 114 -1.31 -12.62 -13.66
C ARG A 114 -0.78 -11.52 -12.73
N HIS A 115 0.25 -10.84 -13.18
CA HIS A 115 0.70 -9.63 -12.50
C HIS A 115 -0.31 -8.49 -12.69
N PRO A 116 -0.63 -7.73 -11.63
CA PRO A 116 -1.52 -6.60 -11.73
C PRO A 116 -0.90 -5.48 -12.58
N THR A 117 -1.72 -4.83 -13.37
CA THR A 117 -1.36 -3.58 -14.05
C THR A 117 -1.48 -2.38 -13.11
N THR A 118 -1.01 -1.20 -13.54
CA THR A 118 -1.24 0.04 -12.77
C THR A 118 -2.72 0.31 -12.55
N GLY A 119 -3.56 0.09 -13.56
CA GLY A 119 -5.02 0.24 -13.42
C GLY A 119 -5.62 -0.71 -12.39
N ASP A 120 -5.16 -1.96 -12.36
CA ASP A 120 -5.56 -2.93 -11.33
C ASP A 120 -5.15 -2.46 -9.93
N GLY A 121 -3.95 -1.89 -9.81
CA GLY A 121 -3.45 -1.34 -8.55
C GLY A 121 -4.27 -0.15 -8.06
N ILE A 122 -4.65 0.77 -8.96
CA ILE A 122 -5.53 1.90 -8.66
C ILE A 122 -6.89 1.40 -8.18
N PHE A 123 -7.50 0.48 -8.93
CA PHE A 123 -8.79 -0.12 -8.59
C PHE A 123 -8.77 -0.79 -7.21
N ALA A 124 -7.76 -1.63 -6.95
CA ALA A 124 -7.66 -2.34 -5.67
C ALA A 124 -7.41 -1.41 -4.49
N ALA A 125 -6.49 -0.45 -4.65
CA ALA A 125 -6.16 0.50 -3.60
C ALA A 125 -7.36 1.40 -3.27
N TYR A 126 -8.08 1.88 -4.28
CA TYR A 126 -9.30 2.65 -4.09
C TYR A 126 -10.37 1.84 -3.33
N TRP A 127 -10.63 0.60 -3.77
CA TRP A 127 -11.63 -0.25 -3.14
C TRP A 127 -11.26 -0.59 -1.70
N ALA A 128 -9.99 -0.89 -1.43
CA ALA A 128 -9.51 -1.18 -0.07
C ALA A 128 -9.63 0.04 0.86
N LEU A 129 -9.30 1.25 0.38
CA LEU A 129 -9.49 2.49 1.13
C LEU A 129 -10.98 2.75 1.40
N ARG A 130 -11.83 2.62 0.39
CA ARG A 130 -13.29 2.78 0.54
C ARG A 130 -13.87 1.76 1.52
N HIS A 131 -13.41 0.51 1.47
CA HIS A 131 -13.81 -0.53 2.43
C HIS A 131 -13.39 -0.15 3.86
N ALA A 132 -12.15 0.29 4.05
CA ALA A 132 -11.65 0.73 5.34
C ALA A 132 -12.45 1.94 5.88
N ILE A 133 -12.75 2.94 5.03
CA ILE A 133 -13.56 4.12 5.41
C ILE A 133 -14.96 3.70 5.86
N ARG A 134 -15.61 2.80 5.12
CA ARG A 134 -16.99 2.36 5.45
C ARG A 134 -17.08 1.50 6.71
N THR A 135 -16.04 0.74 7.00
CA THR A 135 -16.02 -0.22 8.11
C THR A 135 -15.35 0.32 9.37
N ASN A 136 -14.46 1.27 9.26
CA ASN A 136 -13.73 1.83 10.38
C ASN A 136 -14.45 3.06 10.95
N ILE A 137 -14.89 2.97 12.19
CA ILE A 137 -15.59 4.05 12.91
C ILE A 137 -14.66 5.22 13.27
N GLY A 138 -13.33 5.10 13.05
CA GLY A 138 -12.40 6.18 13.36
C GLY A 138 -11.04 6.03 12.68
N GLY A 139 -10.40 7.15 12.33
CA GLY A 139 -9.02 7.22 11.86
C GLY A 139 -8.81 7.17 10.34
N VAL A 140 -9.82 6.78 9.56
CA VAL A 140 -9.78 6.84 8.09
C VAL A 140 -11.04 7.50 7.58
N SER A 141 -10.91 8.50 6.71
CA SER A 141 -12.06 9.27 6.17
C SER A 141 -11.78 9.79 4.76
N ASP A 142 -12.84 10.17 4.05
CA ASP A 142 -12.73 10.93 2.80
C ASP A 142 -12.07 12.32 3.02
N PRO A 143 -11.47 12.91 1.95
CA PRO A 143 -11.40 12.39 0.60
C PRO A 143 -10.28 11.36 0.40
N ILE A 144 -10.51 10.38 -0.48
CA ILE A 144 -9.46 9.48 -0.96
C ILE A 144 -8.54 10.28 -1.89
N GLN A 145 -7.24 10.22 -1.63
CA GLN A 145 -6.19 10.79 -2.49
C GLN A 145 -5.31 9.67 -3.01
N MET A 146 -4.97 9.70 -4.28
CA MET A 146 -4.18 8.66 -4.92
C MET A 146 -3.08 9.24 -5.79
N MET A 147 -1.93 8.59 -5.75
CA MET A 147 -0.79 8.90 -6.61
C MET A 147 -0.30 7.63 -7.28
N THR A 148 0.22 7.77 -8.49
CA THR A 148 0.89 6.69 -9.20
C THR A 148 2.35 7.02 -9.45
N LEU A 149 3.21 6.01 -9.37
CA LEU A 149 4.58 6.06 -9.84
C LEU A 149 4.67 5.19 -11.09
N GLN A 150 4.79 5.80 -12.23
CA GLN A 150 4.75 5.13 -13.53
C GLN A 150 6.02 5.38 -14.33
N LYS A 151 6.35 4.42 -15.19
CA LYS A 151 7.46 4.50 -16.12
C LYS A 151 6.94 4.86 -17.50
N ASP A 152 7.51 5.89 -18.11
CA ASP A 152 7.19 6.26 -19.50
C ASP A 152 7.86 5.32 -20.52
N GLU A 153 7.52 5.49 -21.80
CA GLU A 153 8.12 4.73 -22.90
C GLU A 153 9.65 4.92 -23.02
N ARG A 154 10.18 6.02 -22.49
CA ARG A 154 11.61 6.33 -22.48
C ARG A 154 12.34 5.75 -21.26
N GLY A 155 11.59 5.14 -20.34
CA GLY A 155 12.12 4.53 -19.13
C GLY A 155 12.28 5.51 -17.96
N ASN A 156 11.73 6.74 -18.06
CA ASN A 156 11.74 7.70 -16.97
C ASN A 156 10.52 7.48 -16.06
N PHE A 157 10.70 7.70 -14.77
CA PHE A 157 9.63 7.59 -13.81
C PHE A 157 8.95 8.93 -13.56
N HIS A 158 7.63 8.90 -13.51
CA HIS A 158 6.80 10.05 -13.22
C HIS A 158 5.86 9.72 -12.08
N VAL A 159 5.73 10.68 -11.17
CA VAL A 159 4.68 10.67 -10.16
C VAL A 159 3.51 11.45 -10.72
N LYS A 160 2.31 10.86 -10.70
CA LYS A 160 1.07 11.50 -11.10
C LYS A 160 0.08 11.41 -9.95
N GLU A 161 -0.48 12.52 -9.54
CA GLU A 161 -1.67 12.56 -8.70
C GLU A 161 -2.91 12.33 -9.58
N LEU A 162 -3.82 11.45 -9.15
CA LEU A 162 -5.07 11.22 -9.84
C LEU A 162 -6.01 12.41 -9.60
N ASP A 163 -6.57 12.92 -10.67
CA ASP A 163 -7.56 13.99 -10.58
C ASP A 163 -8.96 13.46 -10.19
N SER A 164 -9.89 14.39 -9.98
CA SER A 164 -11.27 14.06 -9.56
C SER A 164 -12.04 13.24 -10.59
N ALA A 165 -11.74 13.38 -11.88
CA ALA A 165 -12.39 12.61 -12.93
C ALA A 165 -11.88 11.17 -12.95
N GLU A 166 -10.58 10.96 -12.84
CA GLU A 166 -9.96 9.64 -12.75
C GLU A 166 -10.42 8.89 -11.48
N LEU A 167 -10.55 9.60 -10.36
CA LEU A 167 -11.09 9.02 -9.13
C LEU A 167 -12.57 8.65 -9.26
N GLU A 168 -13.37 9.46 -9.97
CA GLU A 168 -14.78 9.14 -10.22
C GLU A 168 -14.93 7.94 -11.16
N GLU A 169 -14.10 7.80 -12.20
CA GLU A 169 -14.06 6.61 -13.04
C GLU A 169 -13.72 5.36 -12.23
N THR A 170 -12.73 5.47 -11.36
CA THR A 170 -12.33 4.36 -10.46
C THR A 170 -13.46 3.99 -9.51
N LYS A 171 -14.14 4.98 -8.94
CA LYS A 171 -15.31 4.78 -8.09
C LYS A 171 -16.42 4.04 -8.81
N GLN A 172 -16.75 4.45 -10.05
CA GLN A 172 -17.77 3.79 -10.87
C GLN A 172 -17.42 2.34 -11.17
N ALA A 173 -16.14 2.04 -11.43
CA ALA A 173 -15.68 0.68 -11.63
C ALA A 173 -15.85 -0.18 -10.36
N VAL A 174 -15.56 0.39 -9.18
CA VAL A 174 -15.78 -0.28 -7.90
C VAL A 174 -17.28 -0.48 -7.62
N ASP A 175 -18.12 0.53 -7.87
CA ASP A 175 -19.58 0.43 -7.73
C ASP A 175 -20.15 -0.68 -8.61
N ALA A 176 -19.69 -0.77 -9.84
CA ALA A 176 -20.10 -1.83 -10.78
C ALA A 176 -19.68 -3.24 -10.29
N ALA A 177 -18.46 -3.36 -9.74
CA ALA A 177 -17.98 -4.62 -9.18
C ALA A 177 -18.80 -5.04 -7.95
N GLU A 178 -19.08 -4.10 -7.03
CA GLU A 178 -19.92 -4.36 -5.85
C GLU A 178 -21.35 -4.75 -6.27
N GLU A 179 -21.91 -4.10 -7.27
CA GLU A 179 -23.24 -4.44 -7.80
C GLU A 179 -23.26 -5.83 -8.45
N HIS A 180 -22.23 -6.16 -9.22
CA HIS A 180 -22.11 -7.51 -9.80
C HIS A 180 -22.03 -8.59 -8.72
N LEU A 181 -21.23 -8.38 -7.67
CA LEU A 181 -21.15 -9.31 -6.54
C LEU A 181 -22.46 -9.43 -5.77
N SER A 182 -23.23 -8.32 -5.62
CA SER A 182 -24.52 -8.34 -4.93
C SER A 182 -25.60 -9.15 -5.65
N ARG A 183 -25.44 -9.32 -6.97
CA ARG A 183 -26.35 -10.11 -7.82
C ARG A 183 -25.92 -11.57 -7.98
N PHE A 184 -24.82 -11.97 -7.30
CA PHE A 184 -24.34 -13.34 -7.41
C PHE A 184 -25.36 -14.31 -6.79
N ASP A 185 -25.85 -15.23 -7.63
CA ASP A 185 -26.82 -16.24 -7.25
C ASP A 185 -26.11 -17.54 -6.85
N PHE A 186 -26.12 -17.82 -5.55
CA PHE A 186 -25.49 -19.01 -5.00
C PHE A 186 -26.17 -20.31 -5.45
N GLU A 187 -27.50 -20.29 -5.68
CA GLU A 187 -28.24 -21.49 -6.12
C GLU A 187 -27.85 -21.88 -7.55
N GLN A 188 -27.65 -20.88 -8.43
CA GLN A 188 -27.18 -21.14 -9.79
C GLN A 188 -25.70 -21.60 -9.82
N ALA A 189 -24.87 -21.07 -8.93
CA ALA A 189 -23.46 -21.45 -8.85
C ALA A 189 -23.27 -22.91 -8.38
N GLU A 190 -24.13 -23.41 -7.51
CA GLU A 190 -24.08 -24.80 -7.02
C GLU A 190 -24.52 -25.81 -8.11
N SER A 191 -25.34 -25.38 -9.06
CA SER A 191 -25.81 -26.20 -10.18
C SER A 191 -24.87 -26.23 -11.39
N ALA A 192 -23.84 -25.37 -11.42
CA ALA A 192 -22.88 -25.34 -12.51
C ALA A 192 -21.97 -26.59 -12.49
N PRO A 193 -21.75 -27.26 -13.61
CA PRO A 193 -20.84 -28.40 -13.69
C PRO A 193 -19.41 -27.95 -13.29
N PRO A 194 -18.63 -28.81 -12.59
CA PRO A 194 -17.28 -28.45 -12.21
C PRO A 194 -16.47 -28.09 -13.47
N SER A 195 -15.80 -26.94 -13.43
CA SER A 195 -14.91 -26.50 -14.49
C SER A 195 -13.84 -27.58 -14.73
N GLN A 196 -13.75 -28.11 -15.93
CA GLN A 196 -12.70 -29.05 -16.28
C GLN A 196 -11.34 -28.38 -16.07
N PRO A 197 -10.36 -29.07 -15.44
CA PRO A 197 -9.00 -28.54 -15.37
C PRO A 197 -8.50 -28.27 -16.79
N ALA A 198 -7.94 -27.09 -16.99
CA ALA A 198 -7.27 -26.75 -18.24
C ALA A 198 -6.02 -27.64 -18.35
N ASP A 199 -5.96 -28.45 -19.40
CA ASP A 199 -4.81 -29.27 -19.77
C ASP A 199 -3.57 -28.42 -20.12
#